data_d4803da125795b8b3ed1bc0c2ad4b0c9
#
_entry.id   d4803da125795b8b3ed1bc0c2ad4b0c9
#
_cell.length_a   1.000
_cell.length_b   1.000
_cell.length_c   1.000
_cell.angle_alpha   90.00
_cell.angle_beta   90.00
_cell.angle_gamma   90.00
#
_symmetry.space_group_name_H-M   'P 1'
#
loop_
_entity.id
_entity.type
_entity.pdbx_description
1 polymer ?
#
loop_
_entity_poly.entity_id
_entity_poly.type
_entity_poly.pdbx_seq_one_letter_code
_entity_poly.pdbx_strand_id
1 'polypeptide(L)'
;MESEEFLQRAAQQEVTTSIREFLALWGAKRRGVWVLKKINDDLTRHGLTTSPPFETGWIDSQIKLILKQEHQDTENSPIGSPIAPTAPQINSLRVSSLESANRGLISVSKNDSLRKAQSLMIRHDYSQLAVIEGGRKLEGAISWESIAKATVHSPEADLRSCISTAGSVSLDDDLLSQIPRIIDSGYLFVRDVENRICGIVTTADLSEAFQILAGPFLLAGEAERHLRQIVNTHFTTKDIEDSKNPNDPGREAISAEDLTLGEIQRLIERPTNWERIDWYVDRSVFLEALQSLRELRNEIMHFSPDPPEPEVLTQAQNFLKWLKLLNKDVK
;
A
#
# COMPACT_ATOMS: atom_id res chain seq x y z
N MET A 1 -24.37 -15.79 -1.77
CA MET A 1 -24.48 -17.17 -1.23
C MET A 1 -23.23 -17.55 -0.43
N GLU A 2 -22.04 -17.56 -1.04
CA GLU A 2 -20.81 -17.99 -0.31
C GLU A 2 -20.45 -17.12 0.90
N SER A 3 -20.56 -15.80 0.78
CA SER A 3 -20.26 -14.87 1.90
C SER A 3 -21.25 -15.02 3.07
N GLU A 4 -22.52 -15.22 2.79
CA GLU A 4 -23.58 -15.39 3.82
C GLU A 4 -23.37 -16.67 4.63
N GLU A 5 -23.13 -17.80 3.95
CA GLU A 5 -22.87 -19.10 4.58
C GLU A 5 -21.58 -19.06 5.41
N PHE A 6 -20.55 -18.34 4.90
CA PHE A 6 -19.29 -18.16 5.61
C PHE A 6 -19.49 -17.36 6.92
N LEU A 7 -20.23 -16.26 6.87
CA LEU A 7 -20.50 -15.43 8.06
C LEU A 7 -21.37 -16.17 9.08
N GLN A 8 -22.37 -16.93 8.65
CA GLN A 8 -23.17 -17.76 9.55
C GLN A 8 -22.32 -18.80 10.27
N ARG A 9 -21.37 -19.42 9.57
CA ARG A 9 -20.42 -20.36 10.17
C ARG A 9 -19.48 -19.65 11.16
N ALA A 10 -18.99 -18.47 10.79
CA ALA A 10 -18.08 -17.67 11.64
C ALA A 10 -18.77 -17.17 12.91
N ALA A 11 -20.08 -16.99 12.91
CA ALA A 11 -20.85 -16.66 14.11
C ALA A 11 -20.99 -17.83 15.10
N GLN A 12 -20.76 -19.07 14.64
CA GLN A 12 -20.90 -20.27 15.47
C GLN A 12 -19.56 -20.88 15.92
N GLN A 13 -18.48 -20.61 15.16
CA GLN A 13 -17.15 -21.13 15.47
C GLN A 13 -16.08 -20.15 15.03
N GLU A 14 -14.91 -20.19 15.67
CA GLU A 14 -13.76 -19.37 15.28
C GLU A 14 -13.32 -19.75 13.86
N VAL A 15 -13.25 -18.75 12.98
CA VAL A 15 -12.77 -18.88 11.60
C VAL A 15 -11.59 -17.98 11.39
N THR A 16 -10.51 -18.52 10.83
CA THR A 16 -9.32 -17.78 10.41
C THR A 16 -9.19 -17.89 8.89
N THR A 17 -8.89 -16.78 8.24
CA THR A 17 -8.69 -16.71 6.78
C THR A 17 -7.73 -15.57 6.45
N SER A 18 -7.13 -15.57 5.26
CA SER A 18 -6.39 -14.40 4.79
C SER A 18 -7.35 -13.28 4.35
N ILE A 19 -6.89 -12.02 4.42
CA ILE A 19 -7.70 -10.89 3.92
C ILE A 19 -8.07 -11.11 2.45
N ARG A 20 -7.15 -11.61 1.63
CA ARG A 20 -7.39 -11.92 0.21
C ARG A 20 -8.55 -12.90 0.01
N GLU A 21 -8.52 -14.05 0.70
CA GLU A 21 -9.58 -15.06 0.63
C GLU A 21 -10.90 -14.52 1.17
N PHE A 22 -10.83 -13.70 2.22
CA PHE A 22 -12.00 -13.05 2.81
C PHE A 22 -12.67 -12.11 1.79
N LEU A 23 -11.91 -11.23 1.12
CA LEU A 23 -12.45 -10.36 0.06
C LEU A 23 -13.05 -11.14 -1.11
N ALA A 24 -12.43 -12.27 -1.47
CA ALA A 24 -12.90 -13.12 -2.58
C ALA A 24 -14.35 -13.64 -2.36
N LEU A 25 -14.80 -13.80 -1.11
CA LEU A 25 -16.18 -14.17 -0.79
C LEU A 25 -17.23 -13.15 -1.28
N TRP A 26 -16.82 -11.89 -1.48
CA TRP A 26 -17.65 -10.85 -2.09
C TRP A 26 -17.29 -10.59 -3.56
N GLY A 27 -16.50 -11.50 -4.18
CA GLY A 27 -16.04 -11.36 -5.55
C GLY A 27 -15.04 -10.21 -5.74
N ALA A 28 -14.41 -9.75 -4.65
CA ALA A 28 -13.48 -8.63 -4.68
C ALA A 28 -12.03 -9.12 -4.56
N LYS A 29 -11.14 -8.53 -5.35
CA LYS A 29 -9.70 -8.79 -5.27
C LYS A 29 -8.97 -7.76 -4.38
N ARG A 30 -9.62 -6.62 -4.09
CA ARG A 30 -9.03 -5.44 -3.47
C ARG A 30 -10.02 -4.71 -2.57
N ARG A 31 -9.51 -3.93 -1.62
CA ARG A 31 -10.26 -3.14 -0.64
C ARG A 31 -10.68 -1.79 -1.22
N GLY A 32 -11.64 -1.77 -2.14
CA GLY A 32 -12.28 -0.53 -2.59
C GLY A 32 -13.30 -0.01 -1.58
N VAL A 33 -13.60 1.30 -1.60
CA VAL A 33 -14.55 1.95 -0.66
C VAL A 33 -15.90 1.23 -0.58
N TRP A 34 -16.45 0.82 -1.74
CA TRP A 34 -17.71 0.09 -1.81
C TRP A 34 -17.62 -1.33 -1.24
N VAL A 35 -16.48 -2.00 -1.47
CA VAL A 35 -16.21 -3.35 -0.97
C VAL A 35 -16.12 -3.31 0.56
N LEU A 36 -15.32 -2.39 1.11
CA LEU A 36 -15.17 -2.21 2.54
C LEU A 36 -16.51 -1.92 3.21
N LYS A 37 -17.29 -0.99 2.65
CA LYS A 37 -18.61 -0.67 3.16
C LYS A 37 -19.53 -1.88 3.18
N LYS A 38 -19.62 -2.61 2.06
CA LYS A 38 -20.48 -3.78 1.93
C LYS A 38 -20.11 -4.87 2.94
N ILE A 39 -18.81 -5.17 3.07
CA ILE A 39 -18.33 -6.17 4.02
C ILE A 39 -18.63 -5.77 5.46
N ASN A 40 -18.38 -4.49 5.83
CA ASN A 40 -18.67 -4.00 7.16
C ASN A 40 -20.17 -4.02 7.50
N ASP A 41 -21.02 -3.69 6.53
CA ASP A 41 -22.48 -3.80 6.70
C ASP A 41 -22.90 -5.26 6.94
N ASP A 42 -22.30 -6.21 6.21
CA ASP A 42 -22.59 -7.64 6.36
C ASP A 42 -22.04 -8.20 7.68
N LEU A 43 -20.80 -7.84 8.08
CA LEU A 43 -20.23 -8.20 9.39
C LEU A 43 -21.10 -7.68 10.54
N THR A 44 -21.51 -6.40 10.46
CA THR A 44 -22.37 -5.78 11.49
C THR A 44 -23.71 -6.49 11.61
N ARG A 45 -24.30 -6.90 10.49
CA ARG A 45 -25.58 -7.66 10.47
C ARG A 45 -25.48 -9.01 11.19
N HIS A 46 -24.28 -9.62 11.16
CA HIS A 46 -24.03 -10.91 11.83
C HIS A 46 -23.40 -10.76 13.22
N GLY A 47 -23.26 -9.53 13.73
CA GLY A 47 -22.60 -9.27 15.02
C GLY A 47 -21.12 -9.66 15.06
N LEU A 48 -20.45 -9.62 13.91
CA LEU A 48 -19.05 -10.02 13.76
C LEU A 48 -18.13 -8.81 13.55
N THR A 49 -16.86 -9.02 13.85
CA THR A 49 -15.74 -8.15 13.48
C THR A 49 -14.52 -9.01 13.19
N THR A 50 -13.46 -8.39 12.65
CA THR A 50 -12.20 -9.11 12.39
C THR A 50 -11.10 -8.64 13.31
N SER A 51 -10.19 -9.54 13.66
CA SER A 51 -8.99 -9.25 14.45
C SER A 51 -7.78 -9.93 13.80
N PRO A 52 -6.77 -9.15 13.33
CA PRO A 52 -6.76 -7.69 13.17
C PRO A 52 -7.85 -7.19 12.19
N PRO A 53 -8.10 -5.86 12.12
CA PRO A 53 -9.06 -5.29 11.18
C PRO A 53 -8.69 -5.62 9.73
N PHE A 54 -9.66 -6.12 8.94
CA PHE A 54 -9.41 -6.48 7.53
C PHE A 54 -9.20 -5.26 6.62
N GLU A 55 -9.59 -4.08 7.09
CA GLU A 55 -9.41 -2.81 6.36
C GLU A 55 -7.95 -2.39 6.25
N THR A 56 -7.11 -2.89 7.15
CA THR A 56 -5.69 -2.53 7.25
C THR A 56 -4.81 -3.78 7.19
N GLY A 57 -3.51 -3.60 7.11
CA GLY A 57 -2.56 -4.69 7.04
C GLY A 57 -2.30 -5.20 5.61
N TRP A 58 -1.37 -6.14 5.51
CA TRP A 58 -1.02 -6.79 4.25
C TRP A 58 -2.17 -7.70 3.78
N ILE A 59 -2.46 -7.71 2.48
CA ILE A 59 -3.63 -8.42 1.93
C ILE A 59 -3.62 -9.94 2.17
N ASP A 60 -2.45 -10.53 2.36
CA ASP A 60 -2.30 -11.96 2.68
C ASP A 60 -2.17 -12.25 4.19
N SER A 61 -2.30 -11.21 5.04
CA SER A 61 -2.32 -11.40 6.49
C SER A 61 -3.54 -12.20 6.93
N GLN A 62 -3.33 -13.04 7.95
CA GLN A 62 -4.41 -13.81 8.56
C GLN A 62 -5.24 -12.92 9.46
N ILE A 63 -6.55 -13.03 9.34
CA ILE A 63 -7.55 -12.41 10.20
C ILE A 63 -8.43 -13.49 10.82
N LYS A 64 -8.91 -13.23 12.04
CA LYS A 64 -9.90 -14.05 12.73
C LYS A 64 -11.23 -13.31 12.75
N LEU A 65 -12.32 -14.02 12.48
CA LEU A 65 -13.66 -13.50 12.70
C LEU A 65 -14.01 -13.76 14.17
N ILE A 66 -14.41 -12.71 14.87
CA ILE A 66 -14.79 -12.75 16.28
C ILE A 66 -16.17 -12.07 16.46
N LEU A 67 -16.92 -12.50 17.46
CA LEU A 67 -18.16 -11.84 17.84
C LEU A 67 -17.84 -10.43 18.36
N LYS A 68 -18.58 -9.45 17.88
CA LYS A 68 -18.50 -8.09 18.38
C LYS A 68 -18.99 -8.09 19.82
N GLN A 69 -18.10 -7.88 20.81
CA GLN A 69 -18.51 -7.71 22.19
C GLN A 69 -19.29 -6.41 22.31
N GLU A 70 -20.56 -6.46 22.70
CA GLU A 70 -21.27 -5.30 23.17
C GLU A 70 -20.57 -4.87 24.47
N HIS A 71 -19.91 -3.70 24.43
CA HIS A 71 -19.52 -3.05 25.68
C HIS A 71 -20.79 -2.78 26.46
N GLN A 72 -21.01 -3.54 27.53
CA GLN A 72 -21.91 -3.11 28.60
C GLN A 72 -21.28 -1.84 29.18
N ASP A 73 -21.80 -0.70 28.76
CA ASP A 73 -21.56 0.56 29.43
C ASP A 73 -22.09 0.41 30.87
N THR A 74 -21.15 0.21 31.80
CA THR A 74 -21.45 0.42 33.23
C THR A 74 -21.87 1.88 33.37
N GLU A 75 -23.15 2.07 33.61
CA GLU A 75 -23.74 3.31 34.07
C GLU A 75 -22.95 3.81 35.28
N ASN A 76 -22.07 4.79 35.09
CA ASN A 76 -21.70 5.82 36.07
C ASN A 76 -20.70 6.81 35.45
N SER A 77 -21.21 7.76 34.69
CA SER A 77 -20.52 9.03 34.43
C SER A 77 -21.56 10.11 34.11
N PRO A 78 -21.38 11.34 34.61
CA PRO A 78 -22.42 12.36 34.62
C PRO A 78 -22.74 12.87 33.22
N ILE A 79 -24.03 13.13 33.03
CA ILE A 79 -24.68 13.72 31.85
C ILE A 79 -23.94 14.98 31.37
N GLY A 80 -23.55 15.02 30.11
CA GLY A 80 -23.31 16.28 29.45
C GLY A 80 -22.06 16.37 28.54
N SER A 81 -22.04 15.64 27.41
CA SER A 81 -21.38 16.12 26.20
C SER A 81 -21.94 15.34 25.00
N PRO A 82 -22.32 16.01 23.89
CA PRO A 82 -22.78 15.30 22.69
C PRO A 82 -21.63 14.43 22.18
N ILE A 83 -21.92 13.16 21.93
CA ILE A 83 -21.00 12.24 21.23
C ILE A 83 -20.72 12.87 19.86
N ALA A 84 -19.54 13.45 19.70
CA ALA A 84 -19.07 13.88 18.41
C ALA A 84 -19.07 12.63 17.49
N PRO A 85 -19.55 12.74 16.24
CA PRO A 85 -19.47 11.63 15.31
C PRO A 85 -18.00 11.21 15.23
N THR A 86 -17.74 9.93 15.48
CA THR A 86 -16.39 9.34 15.34
C THR A 86 -15.88 9.76 13.98
N ALA A 87 -14.87 10.64 13.96
CA ALA A 87 -14.25 11.07 12.72
C ALA A 87 -13.87 9.82 11.93
N PRO A 88 -14.09 9.79 10.60
CA PRO A 88 -13.66 8.67 9.78
C PRO A 88 -12.19 8.43 10.10
N GLN A 89 -11.87 7.22 10.55
CA GLN A 89 -10.48 6.85 10.81
C GLN A 89 -9.74 7.02 9.49
N ILE A 90 -8.85 8.01 9.44
CA ILE A 90 -7.93 8.16 8.33
C ILE A 90 -7.14 6.87 8.31
N ASN A 91 -7.28 6.09 7.24
CA ASN A 91 -6.49 4.87 7.03
C ASN A 91 -5.01 5.30 6.90
N SER A 92 -4.34 5.43 8.04
CA SER A 92 -2.90 5.67 8.07
C SER A 92 -2.19 4.43 7.55
N LEU A 93 -1.17 4.62 6.74
CA LEU A 93 -0.31 3.56 6.26
C LEU A 93 0.44 2.97 7.46
N ARG A 94 0.08 1.75 7.88
CA ARG A 94 0.65 1.09 9.05
C ARG A 94 1.84 0.21 8.68
N VAL A 95 2.71 -0.08 9.65
CA VAL A 95 3.80 -1.05 9.52
C VAL A 95 3.26 -2.40 9.04
N SER A 96 2.08 -2.82 9.51
CA SER A 96 1.39 -4.04 9.08
C SER A 96 1.03 -4.09 7.59
N SER A 97 1.08 -2.97 6.87
CA SER A 97 0.87 -2.94 5.41
C SER A 97 2.06 -3.51 4.63
N LEU A 98 3.23 -3.64 5.24
CA LEU A 98 4.41 -4.19 4.61
C LEU A 98 4.41 -5.72 4.70
N GLU A 99 4.70 -6.39 3.59
CA GLU A 99 4.80 -7.85 3.56
C GLU A 99 5.85 -8.36 4.55
N SER A 100 7.03 -7.74 4.59
CA SER A 100 8.16 -8.10 5.45
C SER A 100 7.85 -8.01 6.95
N ALA A 101 6.90 -7.18 7.35
CA ALA A 101 6.41 -7.07 8.72
C ALA A 101 5.62 -8.32 9.17
N ASN A 102 5.10 -9.12 8.21
CA ASN A 102 4.16 -10.22 8.46
C ASN A 102 4.70 -11.62 8.10
N ARG A 103 5.84 -11.70 7.41
CA ARG A 103 6.40 -13.00 6.93
C ARG A 103 6.92 -13.91 8.03
N GLY A 104 7.01 -13.45 9.27
CA GLY A 104 7.85 -14.09 10.29
C GLY A 104 9.33 -13.83 10.04
N LEU A 105 10.17 -14.34 10.92
CA LEU A 105 11.62 -14.21 10.79
C LEU A 105 12.36 -15.42 11.32
N ILE A 106 13.56 -15.64 10.80
CA ILE A 106 14.51 -16.58 11.36
C ILE A 106 15.32 -15.85 12.43
N SER A 107 15.45 -16.47 13.61
CA SER A 107 16.19 -15.91 14.74
C SER A 107 17.15 -16.90 15.33
N VAL A 108 18.06 -16.41 16.15
CA VAL A 108 18.98 -17.21 16.97
C VAL A 108 18.80 -16.85 18.45
N SER A 109 19.17 -17.80 19.32
CA SER A 109 19.29 -17.54 20.75
C SER A 109 20.71 -17.08 21.07
N LYS A 110 20.88 -16.31 22.15
CA LYS A 110 22.23 -15.91 22.65
C LYS A 110 23.12 -17.09 23.02
N ASN A 111 22.55 -18.29 23.15
CA ASN A 111 23.30 -19.51 23.45
C ASN A 111 23.65 -20.32 22.21
N ASP A 112 23.21 -19.89 21.03
CA ASP A 112 23.60 -20.50 19.76
C ASP A 112 25.07 -20.19 19.42
N SER A 113 25.67 -20.98 18.54
CA SER A 113 27.01 -20.69 18.04
C SER A 113 27.03 -19.62 16.98
N LEU A 114 28.11 -18.84 16.91
CA LEU A 114 28.32 -17.86 15.84
C LEU A 114 28.25 -18.52 14.44
N ARG A 115 28.78 -19.75 14.32
CA ARG A 115 28.72 -20.54 13.09
C ARG A 115 27.27 -20.82 12.64
N LYS A 116 26.37 -21.11 13.58
CA LYS A 116 24.94 -21.30 13.27
C LYS A 116 24.34 -20.01 12.70
N ALA A 117 24.59 -18.86 13.35
CA ALA A 117 24.10 -17.58 12.88
C ALA A 117 24.63 -17.27 11.46
N GLN A 118 25.94 -17.38 11.25
CA GLN A 118 26.55 -17.16 9.93
C GLN A 118 25.97 -18.09 8.86
N SER A 119 25.78 -19.38 9.19
CA SER A 119 25.20 -20.35 8.26
C SER A 119 23.77 -20.01 7.86
N LEU A 120 22.95 -19.53 8.79
CA LEU A 120 21.58 -19.06 8.52
C LEU A 120 21.60 -17.80 7.68
N MET A 121 22.48 -16.84 7.97
CA MET A 121 22.62 -15.61 7.19
C MET A 121 23.02 -15.92 5.74
N ILE A 122 24.00 -16.78 5.52
CA ILE A 122 24.43 -17.20 4.17
C ILE A 122 23.31 -17.95 3.46
N ARG A 123 22.68 -18.93 4.13
CA ARG A 123 21.64 -19.77 3.52
C ARG A 123 20.45 -18.97 3.00
N HIS A 124 20.09 -17.92 3.72
CA HIS A 124 18.89 -17.13 3.44
C HIS A 124 19.19 -15.76 2.84
N ASP A 125 20.47 -15.47 2.57
CA ASP A 125 20.93 -14.17 2.07
C ASP A 125 20.51 -13.01 3.00
N TYR A 126 20.66 -13.20 4.31
CA TYR A 126 20.29 -12.20 5.31
C TYR A 126 21.50 -11.39 5.76
N SER A 127 21.32 -10.06 5.84
CA SER A 127 22.33 -9.14 6.38
C SER A 127 22.37 -9.17 7.90
N GLN A 128 21.27 -9.56 8.54
CA GLN A 128 21.13 -9.60 10.01
C GLN A 128 20.10 -10.65 10.45
N LEU A 129 20.23 -11.08 11.72
CA LEU A 129 19.26 -11.95 12.39
C LEU A 129 18.88 -11.37 13.75
N ALA A 130 17.64 -11.55 14.15
CA ALA A 130 17.19 -11.27 15.50
C ALA A 130 17.82 -12.26 16.51
N VAL A 131 18.24 -11.76 17.65
CA VAL A 131 18.60 -12.59 18.80
C VAL A 131 17.42 -12.55 19.78
N ILE A 132 16.73 -13.68 19.92
CA ILE A 132 15.47 -13.77 20.68
C ILE A 132 15.60 -14.83 21.77
N GLU A 133 15.16 -14.50 22.97
CA GLU A 133 15.05 -15.41 24.09
C GLU A 133 13.59 -15.71 24.44
N GLY A 134 13.29 -16.99 24.71
CA GLY A 134 11.96 -17.42 25.10
C GLY A 134 10.85 -17.10 24.07
N GLY A 135 11.22 -16.91 22.81
CA GLY A 135 10.28 -16.61 21.71
C GLY A 135 9.67 -15.20 21.71
N ARG A 136 10.01 -14.34 22.70
CA ARG A 136 9.41 -13.00 22.84
C ARG A 136 10.44 -11.89 23.08
N LYS A 137 11.44 -12.15 23.88
CA LYS A 137 12.39 -11.12 24.31
C LYS A 137 13.44 -10.88 23.23
N LEU A 138 13.40 -9.71 22.58
CA LEU A 138 14.46 -9.26 21.71
C LEU A 138 15.67 -8.84 22.55
N GLU A 139 16.76 -9.57 22.46
CA GLU A 139 18.03 -9.25 23.10
C GLU A 139 18.89 -8.31 22.26
N GLY A 140 18.66 -8.29 20.94
CA GLY A 140 19.36 -7.46 19.96
C GLY A 140 19.38 -8.12 18.60
N ALA A 141 20.38 -7.79 17.81
CA ALA A 141 20.62 -8.39 16.50
C ALA A 141 22.08 -8.77 16.31
N ILE A 142 22.30 -9.72 15.40
CA ILE A 142 23.61 -10.03 14.86
C ILE A 142 23.59 -9.72 13.36
N SER A 143 24.63 -9.05 12.88
CA SER A 143 24.81 -8.68 11.48
C SER A 143 26.23 -8.95 11.01
N TRP A 144 26.48 -8.98 9.71
CA TRP A 144 27.84 -9.08 9.17
C TRP A 144 28.74 -7.98 9.72
N GLU A 145 28.21 -6.76 9.87
CA GLU A 145 28.96 -5.64 10.45
C GLU A 145 29.32 -5.88 11.92
N SER A 146 28.34 -6.35 12.74
CA SER A 146 28.60 -6.60 14.17
C SER A 146 29.58 -7.76 14.38
N ILE A 147 29.51 -8.80 13.54
CA ILE A 147 30.48 -9.90 13.53
C ILE A 147 31.86 -9.37 13.17
N ALA A 148 31.98 -8.59 12.09
CA ALA A 148 33.26 -8.02 11.69
C ALA A 148 33.89 -7.15 12.80
N LYS A 149 33.10 -6.26 13.43
CA LYS A 149 33.57 -5.43 14.55
C LYS A 149 34.03 -6.26 15.73
N ALA A 150 33.31 -7.30 16.12
CA ALA A 150 33.67 -8.15 17.23
C ALA A 150 34.97 -8.97 16.95
N THR A 151 35.11 -9.50 15.73
CA THR A 151 36.28 -10.32 15.35
C THR A 151 37.55 -9.48 15.18
N VAL A 152 37.48 -8.21 14.89
CA VAL A 152 38.62 -7.29 14.88
C VAL A 152 39.21 -7.15 16.30
N HIS A 153 38.35 -7.15 17.33
CA HIS A 153 38.79 -7.04 18.71
C HIS A 153 39.21 -8.40 19.34
N SER A 154 38.54 -9.47 18.90
CA SER A 154 38.82 -10.83 19.35
C SER A 154 38.56 -11.85 18.25
N PRO A 155 39.59 -12.49 17.66
CA PRO A 155 39.39 -13.53 16.64
C PRO A 155 38.54 -14.72 17.13
N GLU A 156 38.47 -14.95 18.44
CA GLU A 156 37.68 -16.01 19.10
C GLU A 156 36.29 -15.49 19.54
N ALA A 157 35.79 -14.37 18.94
CA ALA A 157 34.51 -13.80 19.30
C ALA A 157 33.37 -14.83 19.22
N ASP A 158 32.57 -14.93 20.27
CA ASP A 158 31.37 -15.75 20.33
C ASP A 158 30.15 -14.96 19.84
N LEU A 159 28.97 -15.61 19.73
CA LEU A 159 27.75 -14.94 19.28
C LEU A 159 27.38 -13.76 20.19
N ARG A 160 27.58 -13.89 21.50
CA ARG A 160 27.20 -12.86 22.48
C ARG A 160 27.96 -11.56 22.29
N SER A 161 29.26 -11.66 21.99
CA SER A 161 30.11 -10.50 21.73
C SER A 161 29.77 -9.80 20.39
N CYS A 162 29.04 -10.48 19.50
CA CYS A 162 28.56 -9.94 18.22
C CYS A 162 27.16 -9.32 18.32
N ILE A 163 26.46 -9.41 19.46
CA ILE A 163 25.11 -8.83 19.59
C ILE A 163 25.21 -7.31 19.67
N SER A 164 24.47 -6.64 18.80
CA SER A 164 24.26 -5.20 18.82
C SER A 164 22.83 -4.86 19.25
N THR A 165 22.64 -3.67 19.80
CA THR A 165 21.30 -3.15 20.14
C THR A 165 20.45 -3.04 18.88
N ALA A 166 19.20 -3.47 18.94
CA ALA A 166 18.26 -3.37 17.84
C ALA A 166 16.93 -2.79 18.30
N GLY A 167 16.36 -1.93 17.48
CA GLY A 167 15.05 -1.32 17.71
C GLY A 167 13.90 -2.21 17.27
N SER A 168 12.71 -1.91 17.78
CA SER A 168 11.47 -2.55 17.35
C SER A 168 10.33 -1.54 17.23
N VAL A 169 9.32 -1.91 16.43
CA VAL A 169 8.07 -1.18 16.19
C VAL A 169 6.90 -2.15 16.33
N SER A 170 5.69 -1.63 16.53
CA SER A 170 4.45 -2.40 16.49
C SER A 170 3.92 -2.52 15.05
N LEU A 171 3.20 -3.61 14.76
CA LEU A 171 2.41 -3.74 13.53
C LEU A 171 1.43 -2.56 13.33
N ASP A 172 0.90 -2.03 14.43
CA ASP A 172 -0.08 -0.94 14.42
C ASP A 172 0.52 0.47 14.33
N ASP A 173 1.85 0.60 14.42
CA ASP A 173 2.50 1.90 14.30
C ASP A 173 2.29 2.51 12.91
N ASP A 174 2.15 3.84 12.88
CA ASP A 174 2.10 4.60 11.62
C ASP A 174 3.45 4.51 10.89
N LEU A 175 3.46 3.93 9.69
CA LEU A 175 4.68 3.67 8.93
C LEU A 175 5.46 4.96 8.64
N LEU A 176 4.75 6.03 8.26
CA LEU A 176 5.42 7.28 7.88
C LEU A 176 6.22 7.86 9.05
N SER A 177 5.71 7.75 10.27
CA SER A 177 6.39 8.19 11.48
C SER A 177 7.62 7.35 11.83
N GLN A 178 7.69 6.09 11.36
CA GLN A 178 8.80 5.18 11.61
C GLN A 178 9.92 5.23 10.56
N ILE A 179 9.66 5.82 9.38
CA ILE A 179 10.65 5.94 8.30
C ILE A 179 12.01 6.49 8.78
N PRO A 180 12.10 7.61 9.53
CA PRO A 180 13.38 8.13 9.99
C PRO A 180 14.15 7.10 10.82
N ARG A 181 13.48 6.38 11.72
CA ARG A 181 14.12 5.35 12.56
C ARG A 181 14.63 4.17 11.74
N ILE A 182 13.86 3.75 10.71
CA ILE A 182 14.27 2.65 9.82
C ILE A 182 15.50 3.08 9.00
N ILE A 183 15.54 4.33 8.51
CA ILE A 183 16.68 4.86 7.76
C ILE A 183 17.92 4.94 8.65
N ASP A 184 17.80 5.48 9.86
CA ASP A 184 18.92 5.68 10.77
C ASP A 184 19.54 4.36 11.24
N SER A 185 18.72 3.34 11.51
CA SER A 185 19.19 2.02 12.00
C SER A 185 19.39 0.99 10.88
N GLY A 186 18.92 1.27 9.65
CA GLY A 186 18.89 0.34 8.52
C GLY A 186 17.73 -0.67 8.58
N TYR A 187 17.21 -0.99 9.74
CA TYR A 187 16.10 -1.91 9.98
C TYR A 187 15.48 -1.74 11.36
N LEU A 188 14.23 -2.22 11.52
CA LEU A 188 13.56 -2.39 12.81
C LEU A 188 12.84 -3.76 12.83
N PHE A 189 12.88 -4.44 13.97
CA PHE A 189 12.06 -5.63 14.16
C PHE A 189 10.62 -5.25 14.45
N VAL A 190 9.68 -6.12 14.05
CA VAL A 190 8.25 -5.87 14.20
C VAL A 190 7.67 -6.74 15.30
N ARG A 191 6.81 -6.14 16.14
CA ARG A 191 6.09 -6.83 17.21
C ARG A 191 4.62 -6.95 16.88
N ASP A 192 4.06 -8.13 17.16
CA ASP A 192 2.62 -8.35 17.12
C ASP A 192 1.92 -7.83 18.39
N VAL A 193 0.59 -7.96 18.42
CA VAL A 193 -0.26 -7.57 19.57
C VAL A 193 0.06 -8.34 20.86
N GLU A 194 0.69 -9.53 20.77
CA GLU A 194 1.14 -10.32 21.89
C GLU A 194 2.60 -10.01 22.29
N ASN A 195 3.16 -8.94 21.71
CA ASN A 195 4.54 -8.48 21.93
C ASN A 195 5.62 -9.50 21.51
N ARG A 196 5.31 -10.39 20.57
CA ARG A 196 6.27 -11.32 19.95
C ARG A 196 6.88 -10.65 18.72
N ILE A 197 8.13 -11.00 18.44
CA ILE A 197 8.77 -10.55 17.20
C ILE A 197 8.22 -11.39 16.05
N CYS A 198 7.53 -10.73 15.10
CA CYS A 198 6.83 -11.36 13.99
C CYS A 198 7.39 -10.99 12.61
N GLY A 199 8.28 -10.01 12.52
CA GLY A 199 8.86 -9.57 11.25
C GLY A 199 10.05 -8.64 11.42
N ILE A 200 10.54 -8.16 10.29
CA ILE A 200 11.59 -7.16 10.19
C ILE A 200 11.25 -6.23 9.03
N VAL A 201 11.46 -4.92 9.21
CA VAL A 201 11.33 -3.92 8.15
C VAL A 201 12.68 -3.24 7.96
N THR A 202 13.13 -3.17 6.72
CA THR A 202 14.41 -2.59 6.31
C THR A 202 14.21 -1.39 5.39
N THR A 203 15.30 -0.67 5.08
CA THR A 203 15.27 0.39 4.06
C THR A 203 14.95 -0.13 2.66
N ALA A 204 15.27 -1.40 2.36
CA ALA A 204 14.90 -2.04 1.09
C ALA A 204 13.37 -2.22 1.00
N ASP A 205 12.72 -2.67 2.07
CA ASP A 205 11.25 -2.81 2.14
C ASP A 205 10.54 -1.45 1.98
N LEU A 206 11.11 -0.36 2.54
CA LEU A 206 10.58 0.98 2.31
C LEU A 206 10.67 1.40 0.83
N SER A 207 11.77 1.04 0.15
CA SER A 207 11.95 1.36 -1.26
C SER A 207 10.95 0.59 -2.13
N GLU A 208 10.71 -0.68 -1.84
CA GLU A 208 9.70 -1.50 -2.50
C GLU A 208 8.29 -0.97 -2.24
N ALA A 209 7.96 -0.66 -0.99
CA ALA A 209 6.68 -0.06 -0.63
C ALA A 209 6.46 1.29 -1.34
N PHE A 210 7.49 2.13 -1.42
CA PHE A 210 7.41 3.39 -2.16
C PHE A 210 7.15 3.15 -3.65
N GLN A 211 7.83 2.20 -4.28
CA GLN A 211 7.59 1.84 -5.67
C GLN A 211 6.15 1.38 -5.91
N ILE A 212 5.62 0.54 -5.02
CA ILE A 212 4.25 -0.01 -5.12
C ILE A 212 3.21 1.10 -4.92
N LEU A 213 3.39 1.96 -3.91
CA LEU A 213 2.40 2.95 -3.52
C LEU A 213 2.50 4.25 -4.32
N ALA A 214 3.70 4.77 -4.53
CA ALA A 214 3.92 6.03 -5.22
C ALA A 214 4.10 5.87 -6.73
N GLY A 215 4.58 4.71 -7.19
CA GLY A 215 4.81 4.44 -8.61
C GLY A 215 3.62 4.74 -9.52
N PRO A 216 2.40 4.28 -9.20
CA PRO A 216 1.20 4.58 -9.99
C PRO A 216 0.89 6.08 -10.09
N PHE A 217 1.08 6.85 -9.01
CA PHE A 217 0.89 8.31 -9.01
C PHE A 217 1.89 9.01 -9.91
N LEU A 218 3.17 8.63 -9.82
CA LEU A 218 4.23 9.18 -10.65
C LEU A 218 3.99 8.85 -12.13
N LEU A 219 3.56 7.63 -12.42
CA LEU A 219 3.22 7.17 -13.78
C LEU A 219 2.07 7.99 -14.36
N ALA A 220 0.96 8.11 -13.63
CA ALA A 220 -0.20 8.87 -14.06
C ALA A 220 0.15 10.36 -14.25
N GLY A 221 0.87 10.96 -13.30
CA GLY A 221 1.30 12.35 -13.38
C GLY A 221 2.25 12.64 -14.56
N GLU A 222 3.14 11.70 -14.90
CA GLU A 222 4.01 11.83 -16.07
C GLU A 222 3.21 11.72 -17.36
N ALA A 223 2.26 10.78 -17.45
CA ALA A 223 1.38 10.64 -18.60
C ALA A 223 0.48 11.89 -18.80
N GLU A 224 -0.09 12.41 -17.70
CA GLU A 224 -0.86 13.68 -17.75
C GLU A 224 -0.01 14.84 -18.27
N ARG A 225 1.25 14.95 -17.85
CA ARG A 225 2.17 16.00 -18.32
C ARG A 225 2.39 15.92 -19.84
N HIS A 226 2.59 14.71 -20.37
CA HIS A 226 2.71 14.50 -21.81
C HIS A 226 1.42 14.85 -22.56
N LEU A 227 0.27 14.48 -22.03
CA LEU A 227 -1.03 14.83 -22.62
C LEU A 227 -1.24 16.35 -22.63
N ARG A 228 -0.90 17.07 -21.55
CA ARG A 228 -0.97 18.55 -21.48
C ARG A 228 -0.05 19.21 -22.50
N GLN A 229 1.15 18.68 -22.70
CA GLN A 229 2.06 19.16 -23.73
C GLN A 229 1.46 19.00 -25.11
N ILE A 230 0.83 17.86 -25.44
CA ILE A 230 0.12 17.66 -26.70
C ILE A 230 -1.00 18.70 -26.87
N VAL A 231 -1.81 18.89 -25.84
CA VAL A 231 -2.91 19.88 -25.87
C VAL A 231 -2.37 21.28 -26.13
N ASN A 232 -1.37 21.74 -25.39
CA ASN A 232 -0.79 23.07 -25.55
C ASN A 232 -0.12 23.26 -26.91
N THR A 233 0.33 22.19 -27.56
CA THR A 233 0.97 22.26 -28.89
C THR A 233 -0.04 22.35 -30.04
N HIS A 234 -1.14 21.60 -29.95
CA HIS A 234 -2.03 21.40 -31.09
C HIS A 234 -3.35 22.18 -30.99
N PHE A 235 -3.72 22.74 -29.82
CA PHE A 235 -5.01 23.36 -29.59
C PHE A 235 -4.89 24.80 -29.14
N THR A 236 -5.88 25.61 -29.52
CA THR A 236 -5.99 27.00 -29.12
C THR A 236 -6.70 27.13 -27.76
N THR A 237 -6.57 28.30 -27.12
CA THR A 237 -7.32 28.63 -25.90
C THR A 237 -8.82 28.42 -26.06
N LYS A 238 -9.37 28.71 -27.25
CA LYS A 238 -10.80 28.50 -27.53
C LYS A 238 -11.16 27.01 -27.53
N ASP A 239 -10.34 26.14 -28.15
CA ASP A 239 -10.58 24.70 -28.16
C ASP A 239 -10.56 24.14 -26.73
N ILE A 240 -9.63 24.66 -25.90
CA ILE A 240 -9.49 24.31 -24.50
C ILE A 240 -10.72 24.73 -23.69
N GLU A 241 -11.16 25.98 -23.87
CA GLU A 241 -12.37 26.52 -23.23
C GLU A 241 -13.63 25.73 -23.62
N ASP A 242 -13.77 25.37 -24.90
CA ASP A 242 -14.90 24.59 -25.44
C ASP A 242 -14.89 23.10 -24.96
N SER A 243 -13.80 22.62 -24.34
CA SER A 243 -13.69 21.26 -23.85
C SER A 243 -14.07 21.10 -22.38
N LYS A 244 -14.27 22.20 -21.66
CA LYS A 244 -14.63 22.19 -20.23
C LYS A 244 -15.89 21.39 -19.94
N ASN A 245 -16.02 21.02 -18.67
CA ASN A 245 -17.25 20.40 -18.19
C ASN A 245 -18.42 21.40 -18.29
N PRO A 246 -19.49 21.10 -19.06
CA PRO A 246 -20.64 21.98 -19.16
C PRO A 246 -21.34 22.30 -17.83
N ASN A 247 -21.16 21.43 -16.84
CA ASN A 247 -21.76 21.60 -15.50
C ASN A 247 -20.93 22.53 -14.58
N ASP A 248 -19.79 23.05 -15.06
CA ASP A 248 -18.95 24.00 -14.33
C ASP A 248 -18.66 25.25 -15.21
N PRO A 249 -19.70 26.06 -15.50
CA PRO A 249 -19.58 27.18 -16.43
C PRO A 249 -18.75 28.35 -15.87
N GLY A 250 -18.56 28.42 -14.56
CA GLY A 250 -17.84 29.52 -13.89
C GLY A 250 -16.32 29.39 -13.87
N ARG A 251 -15.77 28.24 -14.28
CA ARG A 251 -14.33 28.01 -14.34
C ARG A 251 -13.78 28.43 -15.70
N GLU A 252 -12.75 29.26 -15.70
CA GLU A 252 -11.99 29.59 -16.91
C GLU A 252 -10.96 28.49 -17.20
N ALA A 253 -10.71 28.21 -18.48
CA ALA A 253 -9.63 27.33 -18.93
C ALA A 253 -8.87 28.00 -20.06
N ILE A 254 -7.65 28.44 -19.76
CA ILE A 254 -6.79 29.17 -20.67
C ILE A 254 -5.72 28.25 -21.28
N SER A 255 -5.33 27.24 -20.54
CA SER A 255 -4.25 26.31 -20.88
C SER A 255 -4.63 24.86 -20.54
N ALA A 256 -3.83 23.89 -20.99
CA ALA A 256 -4.04 22.49 -20.68
C ALA A 256 -3.94 22.19 -19.18
N GLU A 257 -3.24 23.00 -18.40
CA GLU A 257 -3.09 22.87 -16.95
C GLU A 257 -4.43 23.05 -16.22
N ASP A 258 -5.34 23.81 -16.82
CA ASP A 258 -6.67 24.05 -16.27
C ASP A 258 -7.66 22.91 -16.55
N LEU A 259 -7.29 21.95 -17.40
CA LEU A 259 -8.15 20.82 -17.77
C LEU A 259 -7.95 19.62 -16.86
N THR A 260 -9.05 18.98 -16.54
CA THR A 260 -9.03 17.61 -15.99
C THR A 260 -8.66 16.59 -17.06
N LEU A 261 -8.21 15.42 -16.69
CA LEU A 261 -7.90 14.33 -17.63
C LEU A 261 -9.12 13.93 -18.50
N GLY A 262 -10.34 13.99 -17.91
CA GLY A 262 -11.58 13.75 -18.66
C GLY A 262 -11.91 14.82 -19.68
N GLU A 263 -11.51 16.07 -19.44
CA GLU A 263 -11.67 17.17 -20.39
C GLU A 263 -10.63 17.10 -21.51
N ILE A 264 -9.39 16.70 -21.18
CA ILE A 264 -8.36 16.39 -22.18
C ILE A 264 -8.85 15.27 -23.11
N GLN A 265 -9.42 14.20 -22.54
CA GLN A 265 -10.01 13.12 -23.34
C GLN A 265 -11.11 13.64 -24.27
N ARG A 266 -12.04 14.45 -23.74
CA ARG A 266 -13.15 15.05 -24.52
C ARG A 266 -12.64 15.95 -25.63
N LEU A 267 -11.54 16.68 -25.41
CA LEU A 267 -10.91 17.52 -26.43
C LEU A 267 -10.33 16.66 -27.56
N ILE A 268 -9.58 15.61 -27.22
CA ILE A 268 -8.87 14.74 -28.19
C ILE A 268 -9.84 13.80 -28.93
N GLU A 269 -10.94 13.36 -28.31
CA GLU A 269 -11.88 12.40 -28.91
C GLU A 269 -12.68 12.97 -30.10
N ARG A 270 -12.77 14.29 -30.23
CA ARG A 270 -13.45 14.92 -31.37
C ARG A 270 -12.70 14.60 -32.66
N PRO A 271 -13.37 14.06 -33.72
CA PRO A 271 -12.69 13.68 -34.96
C PRO A 271 -11.87 14.81 -35.59
N THR A 272 -12.44 16.03 -35.66
CA THR A 272 -11.76 17.21 -36.17
C THR A 272 -10.52 17.62 -35.39
N ASN A 273 -10.52 17.39 -34.08
CA ASN A 273 -9.40 17.69 -33.22
C ASN A 273 -8.30 16.62 -33.37
N TRP A 274 -8.71 15.36 -33.50
CA TRP A 274 -7.79 14.27 -33.76
C TRP A 274 -7.00 14.45 -35.05
N GLU A 275 -7.69 14.87 -36.15
CA GLU A 275 -7.05 15.16 -37.43
C GLU A 275 -6.00 16.27 -37.33
N ARG A 276 -6.20 17.26 -36.45
CA ARG A 276 -5.23 18.35 -36.23
C ARG A 276 -3.95 17.92 -35.53
N ILE A 277 -3.99 16.84 -34.74
CA ILE A 277 -2.81 16.30 -34.10
C ILE A 277 -1.88 15.61 -35.11
N ASP A 278 -2.44 15.16 -36.25
CA ASP A 278 -1.77 14.58 -37.41
C ASP A 278 -0.86 13.38 -37.08
N TRP A 279 -1.28 12.53 -36.12
CA TRP A 279 -0.56 11.32 -35.78
C TRP A 279 -0.99 10.13 -36.65
N TYR A 280 -0.03 9.36 -37.14
CA TYR A 280 -0.29 8.12 -37.88
C TYR A 280 -0.57 6.95 -36.90
N VAL A 281 -1.59 7.13 -36.05
CA VAL A 281 -2.06 6.11 -35.09
C VAL A 281 -3.59 6.06 -35.10
N ASP A 282 -4.14 4.87 -34.75
CA ASP A 282 -5.58 4.71 -34.68
C ASP A 282 -6.17 5.45 -33.46
N ARG A 283 -7.17 6.28 -33.71
CA ARG A 283 -7.81 7.09 -32.69
C ARG A 283 -8.51 6.25 -31.62
N SER A 284 -9.22 5.18 -32.01
CA SER A 284 -9.98 4.38 -31.06
C SER A 284 -9.06 3.65 -30.08
N VAL A 285 -7.95 3.11 -30.57
CA VAL A 285 -6.94 2.43 -29.73
C VAL A 285 -6.27 3.43 -28.77
N PHE A 286 -6.00 4.66 -29.24
CA PHE A 286 -5.44 5.70 -28.37
C PHE A 286 -6.42 6.10 -27.26
N LEU A 287 -7.70 6.30 -27.59
CA LEU A 287 -8.73 6.68 -26.63
C LEU A 287 -9.01 5.57 -25.60
N GLU A 288 -8.95 4.32 -26.00
CA GLU A 288 -9.04 3.18 -25.09
C GLU A 288 -7.89 3.19 -24.06
N ALA A 289 -6.65 3.41 -24.52
CA ALA A 289 -5.51 3.51 -23.63
C ALA A 289 -5.58 4.75 -22.70
N LEU A 290 -6.08 5.88 -23.19
CA LEU A 290 -6.31 7.09 -22.40
C LEU A 290 -7.41 6.87 -21.36
N GLN A 291 -8.47 6.15 -21.70
CA GLN A 291 -9.53 5.77 -20.76
C GLN A 291 -8.97 4.87 -19.64
N SER A 292 -8.14 3.89 -19.96
CA SER A 292 -7.48 3.02 -18.97
C SER A 292 -6.58 3.82 -18.01
N LEU A 293 -5.83 4.81 -18.52
CA LEU A 293 -5.05 5.72 -17.68
C LEU A 293 -5.94 6.54 -16.73
N ARG A 294 -7.08 7.03 -17.23
CA ARG A 294 -8.03 7.81 -16.43
C ARG A 294 -8.65 6.97 -15.32
N GLU A 295 -8.98 5.73 -15.60
CA GLU A 295 -9.48 4.77 -14.60
C GLU A 295 -8.44 4.49 -13.53
N LEU A 296 -7.19 4.21 -13.90
CA LEU A 296 -6.08 4.09 -12.97
C LEU A 296 -5.93 5.33 -12.09
N ARG A 297 -5.91 6.53 -12.70
CA ARG A 297 -5.77 7.79 -11.97
C ARG A 297 -6.89 7.99 -10.95
N ASN A 298 -8.13 7.71 -11.32
CA ASN A 298 -9.26 7.81 -10.40
C ASN A 298 -9.13 6.79 -9.25
N GLU A 299 -8.71 5.58 -9.55
CA GLU A 299 -8.52 4.53 -8.55
C GLU A 299 -7.46 4.89 -7.50
N ILE A 300 -6.29 5.36 -7.94
CA ILE A 300 -5.20 5.73 -7.02
C ILE A 300 -5.54 6.96 -6.17
N MET A 301 -6.35 7.90 -6.68
CA MET A 301 -6.78 9.08 -5.93
C MET A 301 -7.75 8.74 -4.78
N HIS A 302 -8.35 7.56 -4.77
CA HIS A 302 -9.17 7.08 -3.66
C HIS A 302 -8.35 6.42 -2.54
N PHE A 303 -7.01 6.43 -2.63
CA PHE A 303 -6.09 5.93 -1.60
C PHE A 303 -6.44 4.51 -1.12
N SER A 304 -6.71 3.58 -2.07
CA SER A 304 -6.85 2.18 -1.72
C SER A 304 -5.55 1.67 -1.06
N PRO A 305 -5.63 0.93 0.06
CA PRO A 305 -4.45 0.33 0.68
C PRO A 305 -3.81 -0.76 -0.19
N ASP A 306 -4.54 -1.27 -1.16
CA ASP A 306 -4.05 -2.30 -2.08
C ASP A 306 -3.53 -1.68 -3.37
N PRO A 307 -2.40 -2.16 -3.91
CA PRO A 307 -1.85 -1.66 -5.17
C PRO A 307 -2.81 -1.93 -6.33
N PRO A 308 -2.76 -1.13 -7.42
CA PRO A 308 -3.47 -1.43 -8.66
C PRO A 308 -3.10 -2.81 -9.21
N GLU A 309 -4.01 -3.42 -9.97
CA GLU A 309 -3.73 -4.70 -10.64
C GLU A 309 -2.50 -4.57 -11.57
N PRO A 310 -1.62 -5.58 -11.63
CA PRO A 310 -0.40 -5.52 -12.45
C PRO A 310 -0.67 -5.25 -13.93
N GLU A 311 -1.78 -5.77 -14.46
CA GLU A 311 -2.21 -5.58 -15.84
C GLU A 311 -2.53 -4.11 -16.13
N VAL A 312 -3.22 -3.43 -15.21
CA VAL A 312 -3.59 -2.00 -15.32
C VAL A 312 -2.34 -1.13 -15.30
N LEU A 313 -1.39 -1.44 -14.40
CA LEU A 313 -0.10 -0.76 -14.34
C LEU A 313 0.70 -0.94 -15.63
N THR A 314 0.73 -2.16 -16.17
CA THR A 314 1.43 -2.48 -17.42
C THR A 314 0.83 -1.72 -18.59
N GLN A 315 -0.50 -1.64 -18.69
CA GLN A 315 -1.19 -0.87 -19.72
C GLN A 315 -0.84 0.62 -19.64
N ALA A 316 -0.88 1.20 -18.44
CA ALA A 316 -0.52 2.59 -18.23
C ALA A 316 0.96 2.89 -18.54
N GLN A 317 1.88 1.97 -18.18
CA GLN A 317 3.29 2.08 -18.54
C GLN A 317 3.51 2.06 -20.06
N ASN A 318 2.81 1.18 -20.78
CA ASN A 318 2.87 1.09 -22.22
C ASN A 318 2.31 2.35 -22.87
N PHE A 319 1.21 2.87 -22.35
CA PHE A 319 0.65 4.13 -22.82
C PHE A 319 1.60 5.31 -22.60
N LEU A 320 2.25 5.42 -21.45
CA LEU A 320 3.27 6.44 -21.21
C LEU A 320 4.44 6.33 -22.20
N LYS A 321 4.93 5.11 -22.48
CA LYS A 321 5.97 4.89 -23.51
C LYS A 321 5.50 5.38 -24.87
N TRP A 322 4.25 5.11 -25.21
CA TRP A 322 3.63 5.56 -26.44
C TRP A 322 3.55 7.09 -26.53
N LEU A 323 3.07 7.76 -25.46
CA LEU A 323 3.05 9.23 -25.39
C LEU A 323 4.45 9.84 -25.53
N LYS A 324 5.48 9.23 -24.94
CA LYS A 324 6.87 9.66 -25.09
C LYS A 324 7.39 9.55 -26.53
N LEU A 325 6.94 8.54 -27.26
CA LEU A 325 7.27 8.40 -28.69
C LEU A 325 6.60 9.49 -29.51
N LEU A 326 5.31 9.73 -29.28
CA LEU A 326 4.52 10.72 -30.02
C LEU A 326 4.98 12.16 -29.75
N ASN A 327 5.51 12.42 -28.56
CA ASN A 327 6.02 13.75 -28.18
C ASN A 327 7.49 14.02 -28.61
N LYS A 328 8.21 13.03 -29.14
CA LYS A 328 9.62 13.23 -29.55
C LYS A 328 9.78 14.20 -30.71
N ASP A 329 8.77 14.34 -31.55
CA ASP A 329 8.78 15.21 -32.74
C ASP A 329 8.31 16.65 -32.43
N VAL A 330 7.90 16.92 -31.18
CA VAL A 330 7.57 18.26 -30.70
C VAL A 330 8.85 18.92 -30.16
N LYS A 331 9.62 19.55 -31.07
CA LYS A 331 10.76 20.43 -30.75
C LYS A 331 10.41 21.88 -30.94
#